data_ce1f875089590e5ae7808ba83b4c7362
#
_entry.id   ce1f875089590e5ae7808ba83b4c7362
#
_cell.length_a   1.000
_cell.length_b   1.000
_cell.length_c   1.000
_cell.angle_alpha   90.00
_cell.angle_beta   90.00
_cell.angle_gamma   90.00
#
_symmetry.space_group_name_H-M   'P 1'
#
loop_
_entity.id
_entity.type
_entity.pdbx_description
1 polymer ?
#
loop_
_entity_poly.entity_id
_entity_poly.type
_entity_poly.pdbx_seq_one_letter_code
_entity_poly.pdbx_strand_id
1 'polypeptide(L)'
;YYASRGLGDVYKRQLQDNVIFKDLGLLVIDEEHRFGVRHKEKLKEFRENIDIISMSATPIPRTLYMSLSGIKDISVINTPPQNRLPIKTFVGEYNEQTVKNAILNELDRDGQVFYLYNRVETIEEFKLELQKLVPNARIAVGHGQLSEKHLEDVIIGFDNHDYDILLCTTIIENGLDIPNANTMIIHEADKLGLAQLYQLRGRVGRSEKQAYCYCLYKKNNCLLYTSPSPRDA
;
A
#
# COMPACT_ATOMS: atom_id res chain seq x y z
N TYR A 1 1.71 27.18 8.91
CA TYR A 1 3.03 26.51 8.76
C TYR A 1 2.90 25.10 8.19
N TYR A 2 2.16 24.96 7.09
CA TYR A 2 1.92 23.68 6.41
C TYR A 2 2.31 23.76 4.93
N ALA A 3 3.46 24.26 4.63
CA ALA A 3 3.98 24.17 3.27
C ALA A 3 5.45 23.83 3.31
N SER A 4 5.81 22.71 2.68
CA SER A 4 7.15 22.37 2.23
C SER A 4 7.95 21.30 2.97
N ARG A 5 7.33 20.22 3.49
CA ARG A 5 8.13 19.01 3.80
C ARG A 5 7.26 17.76 3.67
N GLY A 6 7.73 16.78 2.90
CA GLY A 6 6.98 15.63 2.44
C GLY A 6 6.13 14.90 3.49
N LEU A 7 5.01 14.37 3.06
CA LEU A 7 3.99 13.69 3.89
C LEU A 7 4.58 12.65 4.88
N GLY A 8 5.68 11.97 4.52
CA GLY A 8 6.35 11.01 5.40
C GLY A 8 7.07 11.62 6.60
N ASP A 9 7.50 12.87 6.50
CA ASP A 9 8.27 13.54 7.57
C ASP A 9 7.35 14.19 8.61
N VAL A 10 6.12 14.54 8.26
CA VAL A 10 5.15 15.15 9.20
C VAL A 10 4.76 14.15 10.29
N TYR A 11 4.49 12.89 9.93
CA TYR A 11 4.12 11.85 10.91
C TYR A 11 5.24 11.51 11.87
N LYS A 12 6.50 11.45 11.39
CA LYS A 12 7.66 11.18 12.24
C LYS A 12 7.98 12.34 13.18
N ARG A 13 7.66 13.59 12.79
CA ARG A 13 7.91 14.78 13.60
C ARG A 13 6.98 14.94 14.79
N GLN A 14 5.75 14.45 14.70
CA GLN A 14 4.78 14.53 15.80
C GLN A 14 5.24 13.75 17.06
N LEU A 15 6.13 12.76 16.89
CA LEU A 15 6.70 11.99 17.98
C LEU A 15 8.17 12.38 18.31
N GLN A 16 8.65 13.54 17.82
CA GLN A 16 9.96 14.06 18.20
C GLN A 16 9.92 14.66 19.61
N ASP A 17 11.08 14.70 20.26
CA ASP A 17 11.21 15.15 21.67
C ASP A 17 10.86 16.63 21.87
N ASN A 18 10.81 17.40 20.80
CA ASN A 18 10.46 18.83 20.83
C ASN A 18 8.94 19.10 20.71
N VAL A 19 8.11 18.07 20.58
CA VAL A 19 6.64 18.21 20.54
C VAL A 19 6.08 17.88 21.91
N ILE A 20 5.50 18.90 22.56
CA ILE A 20 4.85 18.79 23.87
C ILE A 20 3.36 19.02 23.69
N PHE A 21 2.55 18.04 24.09
CA PHE A 21 1.10 18.17 24.12
C PHE A 21 0.69 18.73 25.49
N LYS A 22 -0.12 19.79 25.50
CA LYS A 22 -0.53 20.46 26.74
C LYS A 22 -1.52 19.61 27.57
N ASP A 23 -2.44 18.95 26.90
CA ASP A 23 -3.49 18.13 27.53
C ASP A 23 -3.95 17.07 26.51
N LEU A 24 -3.26 15.92 26.50
CA LEU A 24 -3.51 14.82 25.60
C LEU A 24 -4.34 13.76 26.30
N GLY A 25 -5.61 13.58 25.89
CA GLY A 25 -6.52 12.59 26.49
C GLY A 25 -6.61 11.29 25.68
N LEU A 26 -6.45 11.35 24.37
CA LEU A 26 -6.54 10.19 23.48
C LEU A 26 -5.45 10.21 22.41
N LEU A 27 -4.81 9.07 22.19
CA LEU A 27 -3.86 8.85 21.11
C LEU A 27 -4.33 7.72 20.19
N VAL A 28 -4.54 8.04 18.93
CA VAL A 28 -4.89 7.05 17.89
C VAL A 28 -3.68 6.76 17.04
N ILE A 29 -3.27 5.50 16.98
CA ILE A 29 -2.08 5.03 16.24
C ILE A 29 -2.54 4.14 15.09
N ASP A 30 -2.28 4.57 13.85
CA ASP A 30 -2.49 3.74 12.67
C ASP A 30 -1.19 3.02 12.32
N GLU A 31 -1.29 1.72 11.99
CA GLU A 31 -0.17 0.87 11.58
C GLU A 31 1.03 0.91 12.56
N GLU A 32 0.80 0.68 13.86
CA GLU A 32 1.83 0.69 14.94
C GLU A 32 3.12 -0.07 14.57
N HIS A 33 3.04 -1.08 13.72
CA HIS A 33 4.19 -1.88 13.30
C HIS A 33 5.22 -1.12 12.45
N ARG A 34 4.83 0.01 11.84
CA ARG A 34 5.71 0.88 11.05
C ARG A 34 6.60 1.79 11.90
N PHE A 35 6.32 1.90 13.19
CA PHE A 35 7.12 2.72 14.08
C PHE A 35 8.40 2.00 14.51
N GLY A 36 9.53 2.72 14.48
CA GLY A 36 10.82 2.26 15.00
C GLY A 36 10.82 2.14 16.52
N VAL A 37 11.88 1.54 17.07
CA VAL A 37 12.02 1.25 18.52
C VAL A 37 11.85 2.51 19.38
N ARG A 38 12.52 3.61 19.04
CA ARG A 38 12.43 4.89 19.78
C ARG A 38 11.01 5.45 19.85
N HIS A 39 10.27 5.41 18.74
CA HIS A 39 8.89 5.86 18.71
C HIS A 39 7.99 4.97 19.57
N LYS A 40 8.25 3.65 19.59
CA LYS A 40 7.50 2.71 20.44
C LYS A 40 7.79 2.91 21.92
N GLU A 41 8.99 3.29 22.29
CA GLU A 41 9.34 3.64 23.67
C GLU A 41 8.60 4.90 24.10
N LYS A 42 8.61 5.95 23.29
CA LYS A 42 7.85 7.18 23.57
C LYS A 42 6.34 6.93 23.67
N LEU A 43 5.79 6.06 22.81
CA LEU A 43 4.39 5.65 22.90
C LEU A 43 4.07 4.90 24.20
N LYS A 44 5.05 4.20 24.79
CA LYS A 44 4.87 3.55 26.11
C LYS A 44 4.75 4.57 27.24
N GLU A 45 5.53 5.66 27.20
CA GLU A 45 5.43 6.74 28.17
C GLU A 45 4.04 7.39 28.18
N PHE A 46 3.43 7.56 27.01
CA PHE A 46 2.05 8.05 26.91
C PHE A 46 1.01 7.09 27.50
N ARG A 47 1.26 5.77 27.45
CA ARG A 47 0.30 4.75 27.93
C ARG A 47 -0.04 4.82 29.41
N GLU A 48 0.77 5.43 30.21
CA GLU A 48 0.55 5.55 31.65
C GLU A 48 -0.52 6.58 32.02
N ASN A 49 -0.78 7.56 31.11
CA ASN A 49 -1.58 8.72 31.44
C ASN A 49 -2.75 9.00 30.46
N ILE A 50 -2.83 8.30 29.34
CA ILE A 50 -3.82 8.57 28.28
C ILE A 50 -4.38 7.28 27.67
N ASP A 51 -5.55 7.36 27.11
CA ASP A 51 -6.15 6.27 26.34
C ASP A 51 -5.47 6.13 24.98
N ILE A 52 -5.13 4.89 24.58
CA ILE A 52 -4.49 4.60 23.31
C ILE A 52 -5.28 3.60 22.50
N ILE A 53 -5.64 3.98 21.28
CA ILE A 53 -6.24 3.10 20.27
C ILE A 53 -5.21 2.83 19.19
N SER A 54 -4.82 1.56 19.01
CA SER A 54 -3.97 1.13 17.89
C SER A 54 -4.81 0.43 16.83
N MET A 55 -4.69 0.86 15.59
CA MET A 55 -5.38 0.27 14.44
C MET A 55 -4.38 -0.41 13.51
N SER A 56 -4.80 -1.47 12.84
CA SER A 56 -4.03 -2.12 11.79
C SER A 56 -4.96 -2.82 10.80
N ALA A 57 -4.63 -2.71 9.51
CA ALA A 57 -5.34 -3.42 8.45
C ALA A 57 -4.94 -4.90 8.36
N THR A 58 -3.83 -5.29 8.97
CA THR A 58 -3.31 -6.67 8.93
C THR A 58 -3.14 -7.23 10.33
N PRO A 59 -3.61 -8.46 10.60
CA PRO A 59 -3.38 -9.09 11.90
C PRO A 59 -1.86 -9.26 12.12
N ILE A 60 -1.34 -8.61 13.17
CA ILE A 60 0.06 -8.75 13.53
C ILE A 60 0.14 -9.90 14.55
N PRO A 61 0.91 -10.98 14.30
CA PRO A 61 0.99 -12.13 15.20
C PRO A 61 1.29 -11.76 16.66
N ARG A 62 2.17 -10.77 16.87
CA ARG A 62 2.51 -10.29 18.21
C ARG A 62 1.35 -9.58 18.91
N THR A 63 0.60 -8.75 18.20
CA THR A 63 -0.56 -8.04 18.75
C THR A 63 -1.68 -9.02 19.05
N LEU A 64 -1.90 -10.01 18.19
CA LEU A 64 -2.83 -11.10 18.40
C LEU A 64 -2.44 -11.92 19.63
N TYR A 65 -1.16 -12.25 19.80
CA TYR A 65 -0.66 -12.95 20.97
C TYR A 65 -0.88 -12.17 22.28
N MET A 66 -0.60 -10.86 22.27
CA MET A 66 -0.81 -10.00 23.43
C MET A 66 -2.29 -9.86 23.81
N SER A 67 -3.19 -9.95 22.84
CA SER A 67 -4.63 -9.97 23.09
C SER A 67 -5.09 -11.30 23.65
N LEU A 68 -4.66 -12.41 23.07
CA LEU A 68 -4.96 -13.76 23.57
C LEU A 68 -4.45 -13.98 24.99
N SER A 69 -3.38 -13.27 25.39
CA SER A 69 -2.86 -13.28 26.77
C SER A 69 -3.57 -12.30 27.72
N GLY A 70 -4.62 -11.61 27.27
CA GLY A 70 -5.39 -10.65 28.09
C GLY A 70 -4.67 -9.33 28.38
N ILE A 71 -3.56 -9.04 27.69
CA ILE A 71 -2.78 -7.81 27.88
C ILE A 71 -3.38 -6.61 27.13
N LYS A 72 -4.12 -6.88 26.04
CA LYS A 72 -4.80 -5.86 25.21
C LYS A 72 -6.19 -6.34 24.80
N ASP A 73 -7.16 -5.46 24.87
CA ASP A 73 -8.46 -5.68 24.27
C ASP A 73 -8.37 -5.55 22.75
N ILE A 74 -9.07 -6.41 22.02
CA ILE A 74 -9.17 -6.35 20.56
C ILE A 74 -10.60 -6.26 20.12
N SER A 75 -10.87 -5.31 19.23
CA SER A 75 -12.12 -5.25 18.48
C SER A 75 -11.84 -5.48 17.00
N VAL A 76 -12.63 -6.34 16.37
CA VAL A 76 -12.51 -6.65 14.94
C VAL A 76 -13.67 -6.01 14.18
N ILE A 77 -13.36 -5.16 13.20
CA ILE A 77 -14.35 -4.56 12.33
C ILE A 77 -14.49 -5.44 11.09
N ASN A 78 -15.57 -6.23 11.05
CA ASN A 78 -15.83 -7.19 9.96
C ASN A 78 -16.75 -6.63 8.87
N THR A 79 -17.51 -5.57 9.17
CA THR A 79 -18.45 -4.98 8.23
C THR A 79 -17.74 -4.00 7.32
N PRO A 80 -17.68 -4.25 6.00
CA PRO A 80 -17.12 -3.29 5.06
C PRO A 80 -18.01 -2.02 4.98
N PRO A 81 -17.46 -0.87 4.54
CA PRO A 81 -18.26 0.30 4.22
C PRO A 81 -19.36 -0.03 3.20
N GLN A 82 -20.51 0.66 3.32
CA GLN A 82 -21.59 0.52 2.34
C GLN A 82 -21.08 0.89 0.94
N ASN A 83 -21.57 0.16 -0.08
CA ASN A 83 -21.25 0.35 -1.50
C ASN A 83 -19.82 -0.05 -1.92
N ARG A 84 -19.04 -0.72 -1.08
CA ARG A 84 -17.72 -1.23 -1.45
C ARG A 84 -17.81 -2.64 -2.00
N LEU A 85 -17.48 -2.81 -3.28
CA LEU A 85 -17.43 -4.13 -3.91
C LEU A 85 -16.15 -4.88 -3.49
N PRO A 86 -16.22 -6.21 -3.27
CA PRO A 86 -15.05 -7.03 -3.01
C PRO A 86 -14.04 -6.95 -4.17
N ILE A 87 -12.75 -6.77 -3.86
CA ILE A 87 -11.69 -6.72 -4.85
C ILE A 87 -11.48 -8.13 -5.45
N LYS A 88 -11.64 -8.27 -6.76
CA LYS A 88 -11.35 -9.51 -7.46
C LYS A 88 -9.84 -9.68 -7.58
N THR A 89 -9.30 -10.73 -6.94
CA THR A 89 -7.87 -10.99 -6.88
C THR A 89 -7.52 -12.17 -7.78
N PHE A 90 -6.54 -11.97 -8.66
CA PHE A 90 -5.97 -12.99 -9.55
C PHE A 90 -4.52 -13.23 -9.16
N VAL A 91 -4.15 -14.49 -9.03
CA VAL A 91 -2.77 -14.91 -8.79
C VAL A 91 -2.36 -15.81 -9.94
N GLY A 92 -1.27 -15.47 -10.61
CA GLY A 92 -0.85 -16.23 -11.78
C GLY A 92 0.56 -15.90 -12.27
N GLU A 93 1.02 -16.68 -13.23
CA GLU A 93 2.28 -16.42 -13.92
C GLU A 93 2.19 -15.13 -14.74
N TYR A 94 3.30 -14.37 -14.74
CA TYR A 94 3.41 -13.16 -15.56
C TYR A 94 3.21 -13.49 -17.04
N ASN A 95 2.28 -12.81 -17.66
CA ASN A 95 1.98 -12.91 -19.07
C ASN A 95 1.63 -11.53 -19.61
N GLU A 96 2.30 -11.11 -20.67
CA GLU A 96 2.10 -9.79 -21.29
C GLU A 96 0.67 -9.57 -21.76
N GLN A 97 0.03 -10.62 -22.31
CA GLN A 97 -1.36 -10.52 -22.78
C GLN A 97 -2.33 -10.30 -21.62
N THR A 98 -2.10 -10.94 -20.47
CA THR A 98 -2.89 -10.73 -19.25
C THR A 98 -2.73 -9.30 -18.75
N VAL A 99 -1.50 -8.78 -18.70
CA VAL A 99 -1.21 -7.40 -18.31
C VAL A 99 -1.87 -6.41 -19.25
N LYS A 100 -1.70 -6.60 -20.56
CA LYS A 100 -2.33 -5.77 -21.59
C LYS A 100 -3.85 -5.71 -21.44
N ASN A 101 -4.48 -6.86 -21.32
CA ASN A 101 -5.93 -6.95 -21.17
C ASN A 101 -6.41 -6.29 -19.87
N ALA A 102 -5.70 -6.48 -18.76
CA ALA A 102 -6.03 -5.86 -17.48
C ALA A 102 -5.99 -4.32 -17.57
N ILE A 103 -4.94 -3.78 -18.22
CA ILE A 103 -4.81 -2.33 -18.43
C ILE A 103 -5.91 -1.82 -19.35
N LEU A 104 -6.08 -2.41 -20.53
CA LEU A 104 -7.09 -1.95 -21.51
C LEU A 104 -8.50 -1.99 -20.93
N ASN A 105 -8.87 -3.06 -20.22
CA ASN A 105 -10.18 -3.17 -19.57
C ASN A 105 -10.41 -2.08 -18.51
N GLU A 106 -9.33 -1.59 -17.84
CA GLU A 106 -9.45 -0.48 -16.90
C GLU A 106 -9.62 0.84 -17.63
N LEU A 107 -8.82 1.08 -18.68
CA LEU A 107 -8.88 2.31 -19.47
C LEU A 107 -10.21 2.45 -20.23
N ASP A 108 -10.76 1.36 -20.75
CA ASP A 108 -12.05 1.33 -21.44
C ASP A 108 -13.25 1.78 -20.58
N ARG A 109 -13.08 1.75 -19.25
CA ARG A 109 -14.09 2.22 -18.29
C ARG A 109 -13.69 3.52 -17.58
N ASP A 110 -12.78 4.30 -18.17
CA ASP A 110 -12.23 5.54 -17.62
C ASP A 110 -11.65 5.37 -16.20
N GLY A 111 -10.99 4.24 -15.97
CA GLY A 111 -10.27 3.96 -14.72
C GLY A 111 -8.77 4.14 -14.89
N GLN A 112 -8.05 4.04 -13.78
CA GLN A 112 -6.60 4.15 -13.74
C GLN A 112 -5.97 2.90 -13.12
N VAL A 113 -4.71 2.67 -13.43
CA VAL A 113 -3.97 1.48 -13.03
C VAL A 113 -2.78 1.84 -12.14
N PHE A 114 -2.69 1.21 -10.97
CA PHE A 114 -1.43 1.11 -10.24
C PHE A 114 -0.64 -0.10 -10.77
N TYR A 115 0.57 0.13 -11.23
CA TYR A 115 1.49 -0.93 -11.60
C TYR A 115 2.68 -0.94 -10.65
N LEU A 116 2.76 -1.92 -9.77
CA LEU A 116 3.88 -2.09 -8.85
C LEU A 116 5.02 -2.85 -9.51
N TYR A 117 6.17 -2.18 -9.62
CA TYR A 117 7.43 -2.73 -10.09
C TYR A 117 8.56 -2.35 -9.14
N ASN A 118 8.97 -3.28 -8.29
CA ASN A 118 9.83 -2.95 -7.14
C ASN A 118 11.34 -3.03 -7.47
N ARG A 119 11.76 -2.44 -8.60
CA ARG A 119 13.17 -2.32 -9.01
C ARG A 119 13.41 -0.94 -9.60
N VAL A 120 13.98 -0.05 -8.79
CA VAL A 120 14.21 1.35 -9.21
C VAL A 120 15.18 1.42 -10.39
N GLU A 121 16.23 0.59 -10.39
CA GLU A 121 17.32 0.62 -11.38
C GLU A 121 16.83 0.34 -12.81
N THR A 122 15.76 -0.44 -12.96
CA THR A 122 15.22 -0.87 -14.26
C THR A 122 13.80 -0.38 -14.53
N ILE A 123 13.27 0.51 -13.69
CA ILE A 123 11.87 0.97 -13.80
C ILE A 123 11.64 1.76 -15.10
N GLU A 124 12.61 2.56 -15.53
CA GLU A 124 12.49 3.33 -16.78
C GLU A 124 12.57 2.42 -18.02
N GLU A 125 13.40 1.38 -17.99
CA GLU A 125 13.45 0.36 -19.05
C GLU A 125 12.11 -0.37 -19.13
N PHE A 126 11.59 -0.78 -17.99
CA PHE A 126 10.30 -1.45 -17.91
C PHE A 126 9.14 -0.54 -18.37
N LYS A 127 9.20 0.76 -18.09
CA LYS A 127 8.25 1.74 -18.66
C LYS A 127 8.21 1.69 -20.17
N LEU A 128 9.39 1.63 -20.83
CA LEU A 128 9.46 1.53 -22.29
C LEU A 128 8.87 0.22 -22.83
N GLU A 129 9.07 -0.89 -22.11
CA GLU A 129 8.43 -2.17 -22.46
C GLU A 129 6.91 -2.08 -22.30
N LEU A 130 6.43 -1.53 -21.19
CA LEU A 130 5.01 -1.34 -20.93
C LEU A 130 4.38 -0.38 -21.95
N GLN A 131 5.09 0.68 -22.37
CA GLN A 131 4.61 1.60 -23.40
C GLN A 131 4.46 0.92 -24.77
N LYS A 132 5.32 -0.06 -25.12
CA LYS A 132 5.13 -0.85 -26.34
C LYS A 132 3.91 -1.74 -26.26
N LEU A 133 3.59 -2.25 -25.07
CA LEU A 133 2.43 -3.11 -24.84
C LEU A 133 1.11 -2.35 -24.94
N VAL A 134 1.08 -1.12 -24.42
CA VAL A 134 -0.07 -0.21 -24.38
C VAL A 134 0.31 1.19 -24.91
N PRO A 135 0.48 1.37 -26.23
CA PRO A 135 1.06 2.58 -26.83
C PRO A 135 0.31 3.87 -26.54
N ASN A 136 -0.99 3.78 -26.35
CA ASN A 136 -1.86 4.94 -26.13
C ASN A 136 -1.99 5.36 -24.66
N ALA A 137 -1.48 4.55 -23.72
CA ALA A 137 -1.57 4.84 -22.31
C ALA A 137 -0.49 5.87 -21.88
N ARG A 138 -0.88 6.83 -21.05
CA ARG A 138 0.02 7.81 -20.44
C ARG A 138 0.58 7.23 -19.15
N ILE A 139 1.90 6.97 -19.11
CA ILE A 139 2.56 6.28 -18.00
C ILE A 139 3.42 7.27 -17.21
N ALA A 140 3.09 7.46 -15.93
CA ALA A 140 3.95 8.14 -14.96
C ALA A 140 4.81 7.14 -14.19
N VAL A 141 6.00 7.56 -13.76
CA VAL A 141 6.89 6.77 -12.90
C VAL A 141 7.02 7.44 -11.54
N GLY A 142 6.85 6.65 -10.46
CA GLY A 142 6.99 7.11 -9.09
C GLY A 142 7.85 6.16 -8.24
N HIS A 143 8.94 6.66 -7.66
CA HIS A 143 9.78 5.87 -6.74
C HIS A 143 10.49 6.77 -5.72
N GLY A 144 10.95 6.18 -4.61
CA GLY A 144 11.51 6.91 -3.48
C GLY A 144 12.85 7.62 -3.72
N GLN A 145 13.48 7.45 -4.88
CA GLN A 145 14.70 8.18 -5.25
C GLN A 145 14.41 9.47 -6.04
N LEU A 146 13.16 9.70 -6.44
CA LEU A 146 12.76 11.00 -6.98
C LEU A 146 12.80 12.07 -5.90
N SER A 147 13.00 13.33 -6.30
CA SER A 147 12.84 14.44 -5.37
C SER A 147 11.39 14.48 -4.86
N GLU A 148 11.19 14.89 -3.60
CA GLU A 148 9.85 14.98 -2.99
C GLU A 148 8.87 15.75 -3.87
N LYS A 149 9.32 16.90 -4.41
CA LYS A 149 8.50 17.74 -5.28
C LYS A 149 8.09 17.00 -6.56
N HIS A 150 9.04 16.31 -7.21
CA HIS A 150 8.74 15.58 -8.45
C HIS A 150 7.78 14.42 -8.20
N LEU A 151 7.95 13.72 -7.08
CA LEU A 151 7.04 12.64 -6.69
C LEU A 151 5.62 13.18 -6.39
N GLU A 152 5.54 14.33 -5.71
CA GLU A 152 4.27 15.02 -5.45
C GLU A 152 3.58 15.44 -6.76
N ASP A 153 4.32 16.05 -7.70
CA ASP A 153 3.81 16.45 -9.01
C ASP A 153 3.27 15.23 -9.80
N VAL A 154 3.97 14.09 -9.75
CA VAL A 154 3.55 12.84 -10.39
C VAL A 154 2.24 12.31 -9.77
N ILE A 155 2.15 12.33 -8.44
CA ILE A 155 0.95 11.84 -7.72
C ILE A 155 -0.25 12.75 -8.01
N ILE A 156 -0.07 14.07 -7.97
CA ILE A 156 -1.11 15.04 -8.28
C ILE A 156 -1.57 14.89 -9.74
N GLY A 157 -0.63 14.74 -10.69
CA GLY A 157 -0.97 14.51 -12.09
C GLY A 157 -1.72 13.20 -12.30
N PHE A 158 -1.39 12.15 -11.55
CA PHE A 158 -2.13 10.89 -11.61
C PHE A 158 -3.55 11.04 -11.03
N ASP A 159 -3.72 11.72 -9.92
CA ASP A 159 -5.04 11.99 -9.33
C ASP A 159 -5.92 12.87 -10.25
N ASN A 160 -5.30 13.83 -10.95
CA ASN A 160 -5.96 14.71 -11.94
C ASN A 160 -6.25 14.02 -13.30
N HIS A 161 -5.97 12.72 -13.46
CA HIS A 161 -6.14 12.02 -14.74
C HIS A 161 -5.18 12.47 -15.87
N ASP A 162 -4.05 13.11 -15.56
CA ASP A 162 -3.02 13.39 -16.56
C ASP A 162 -2.31 12.10 -17.02
N TYR A 163 -2.36 11.06 -16.18
CA TYR A 163 -1.78 9.75 -16.42
C TYR A 163 -2.79 8.63 -16.22
N ASP A 164 -2.69 7.59 -17.04
CA ASP A 164 -3.56 6.40 -17.01
C ASP A 164 -2.96 5.30 -16.14
N ILE A 165 -1.63 5.22 -16.08
CA ILE A 165 -0.89 4.23 -15.33
C ILE A 165 0.15 4.93 -14.43
N LEU A 166 0.13 4.60 -13.15
CA LEU A 166 1.22 4.92 -12.24
C LEU A 166 2.10 3.67 -12.04
N LEU A 167 3.25 3.66 -12.73
CA LEU A 167 4.30 2.67 -12.56
C LEU A 167 5.16 3.07 -11.36
N CYS A 168 5.13 2.29 -10.28
CA CYS A 168 5.76 2.71 -9.04
C CYS A 168 6.34 1.54 -8.22
N THR A 169 7.20 1.90 -7.28
CA THR A 169 7.67 0.98 -6.23
C THR A 169 6.67 0.95 -5.07
N THR A 170 7.06 0.38 -3.93
CA THR A 170 6.21 0.27 -2.72
C THR A 170 5.83 1.62 -2.08
N ILE A 171 6.16 2.76 -2.70
CA ILE A 171 5.76 4.09 -2.18
C ILE A 171 4.23 4.25 -2.01
N ILE A 172 3.44 3.52 -2.80
CA ILE A 172 1.97 3.55 -2.71
C ILE A 172 1.43 2.94 -1.41
N GLU A 173 2.25 2.22 -0.65
CA GLU A 173 1.88 1.74 0.69
C GLU A 173 1.65 2.91 1.67
N ASN A 174 2.14 4.11 1.38
CA ASN A 174 2.12 5.27 2.27
C ASN A 174 0.81 6.07 2.26
N GLY A 175 -0.32 5.44 1.98
CA GLY A 175 -1.62 6.07 2.24
C GLY A 175 -2.20 6.86 1.06
N LEU A 176 -1.72 6.66 -0.18
CA LEU A 176 -2.33 7.27 -1.36
C LEU A 176 -3.79 6.84 -1.47
N ASP A 177 -4.66 7.81 -1.63
CA ASP A 177 -6.09 7.63 -1.84
C ASP A 177 -6.48 8.20 -3.20
N ILE A 178 -6.56 7.34 -4.21
CA ILE A 178 -6.93 7.72 -5.58
C ILE A 178 -8.14 6.89 -5.97
N PRO A 179 -9.35 7.46 -5.85
CA PRO A 179 -10.61 6.72 -6.00
C PRO A 179 -10.80 6.09 -7.37
N ASN A 180 -10.20 6.67 -8.41
CA ASN A 180 -10.34 6.17 -9.78
C ASN A 180 -9.33 5.08 -10.16
N ALA A 181 -8.33 4.81 -9.33
CA ALA A 181 -7.42 3.69 -9.52
C ALA A 181 -8.07 2.39 -9.01
N ASN A 182 -8.70 1.64 -9.92
CA ASN A 182 -9.45 0.43 -9.57
C ASN A 182 -8.76 -0.87 -10.00
N THR A 183 -7.63 -0.79 -10.69
CA THR A 183 -6.81 -1.97 -11.02
C THR A 183 -5.41 -1.83 -10.44
N MET A 184 -4.98 -2.86 -9.71
CA MET A 184 -3.62 -3.03 -9.18
C MET A 184 -2.95 -4.20 -9.89
N ILE A 185 -1.78 -3.98 -10.46
CA ILE A 185 -0.93 -5.04 -11.02
C ILE A 185 0.36 -5.08 -10.20
N ILE A 186 0.66 -6.22 -9.61
CA ILE A 186 1.86 -6.44 -8.78
C ILE A 186 2.80 -7.36 -9.52
N HIS A 187 3.90 -6.80 -10.02
CA HIS A 187 4.97 -7.54 -10.69
C HIS A 187 5.85 -8.25 -9.65
N GLU A 188 6.19 -9.54 -9.89
CA GLU A 188 6.97 -10.36 -8.96
C GLU A 188 6.37 -10.39 -7.54
N ALA A 189 5.07 -10.63 -7.45
CA ALA A 189 4.33 -10.68 -6.18
C ALA A 189 4.88 -11.72 -5.18
N ASP A 190 5.57 -12.75 -5.68
CA ASP A 190 6.28 -13.77 -4.92
C ASP A 190 7.43 -13.23 -4.06
N LYS A 191 7.92 -12.02 -4.36
CA LYS A 191 8.96 -11.33 -3.58
C LYS A 191 8.42 -10.50 -2.43
N LEU A 192 7.11 -10.38 -2.31
CA LEU A 192 6.46 -9.56 -1.29
C LEU A 192 5.85 -10.43 -0.19
N GLY A 193 5.90 -9.93 1.03
CA GLY A 193 5.22 -10.57 2.15
C GLY A 193 3.69 -10.46 2.04
N LEU A 194 2.97 -11.45 2.59
CA LEU A 194 1.52 -11.51 2.54
C LEU A 194 0.86 -10.23 3.09
N ALA A 195 1.37 -9.69 4.19
CA ALA A 195 0.88 -8.43 4.78
C ALA A 195 1.00 -7.26 3.81
N GLN A 196 2.13 -7.15 3.07
CA GLN A 196 2.33 -6.15 2.03
C GLN A 196 1.34 -6.31 0.88
N LEU A 197 1.13 -7.54 0.40
CA LEU A 197 0.16 -7.81 -0.66
C LEU A 197 -1.25 -7.39 -0.26
N TYR A 198 -1.66 -7.64 0.99
CA TYR A 198 -2.94 -7.16 1.51
C TYR A 198 -3.03 -5.64 1.57
N GLN A 199 -1.97 -4.95 2.00
CA GLN A 199 -1.92 -3.48 2.04
C GLN A 199 -2.00 -2.87 0.65
N LEU A 200 -1.23 -3.41 -0.31
CA LEU A 200 -1.24 -2.98 -1.71
C LEU A 200 -2.61 -3.22 -2.34
N ARG A 201 -3.18 -4.42 -2.17
CA ARG A 201 -4.53 -4.72 -2.63
C ARG A 201 -5.56 -3.72 -2.09
N GLY A 202 -5.42 -3.32 -0.84
CA GLY A 202 -6.30 -2.35 -0.19
C GLY A 202 -6.20 -0.92 -0.74
N ARG A 203 -5.26 -0.63 -1.65
CA ARG A 203 -5.14 0.68 -2.29
C ARG A 203 -6.11 0.89 -3.45
N VAL A 204 -6.72 -0.17 -3.96
CA VAL A 204 -7.77 -0.11 -4.98
C VAL A 204 -9.14 -0.46 -4.40
N GLY A 205 -10.21 -0.20 -5.16
CA GLY A 205 -11.58 -0.48 -4.73
C GLY A 205 -12.09 0.49 -3.68
N ARG A 206 -11.78 1.77 -3.83
CA ARG A 206 -12.27 2.86 -2.98
C ARG A 206 -13.43 3.63 -3.61
N SER A 207 -13.89 3.16 -4.76
CA SER A 207 -15.07 3.66 -5.47
C SER A 207 -16.13 2.55 -5.57
N GLU A 208 -17.28 2.88 -6.15
CA GLU A 208 -18.35 1.92 -6.44
C GLU A 208 -18.04 0.99 -7.64
N LYS A 209 -16.95 1.28 -8.38
CA LYS A 209 -16.51 0.46 -9.50
C LYS A 209 -15.86 -0.84 -9.00
N GLN A 210 -16.07 -1.95 -9.73
CA GLN A 210 -15.40 -3.21 -9.45
C GLN A 210 -13.88 -3.06 -9.54
N ALA A 211 -13.17 -3.38 -8.46
CA ALA A 211 -11.71 -3.34 -8.46
C ALA A 211 -11.08 -4.72 -8.69
N TYR A 212 -9.88 -4.70 -9.25
CA TYR A 212 -9.10 -5.88 -9.61
C TYR A 212 -7.67 -5.77 -9.06
N CYS A 213 -7.14 -6.90 -8.59
CA CYS A 213 -5.75 -7.01 -8.15
C CYS A 213 -5.11 -8.23 -8.80
N TYR A 214 -4.07 -8.01 -9.59
CA TYR A 214 -3.30 -9.06 -10.27
C TYR A 214 -1.96 -9.24 -9.56
N CYS A 215 -1.79 -10.36 -8.87
CA CYS A 215 -0.54 -10.77 -8.24
C CYS A 215 0.22 -11.70 -9.20
N LEU A 216 1.22 -11.17 -9.89
CA LEU A 216 1.93 -11.88 -10.94
C LEU A 216 3.30 -12.35 -10.47
N TYR A 217 3.67 -13.60 -10.75
CA TYR A 217 4.95 -14.19 -10.37
C TYR A 217 5.70 -14.73 -11.61
N LYS A 218 7.02 -14.92 -11.49
CA LYS A 218 7.82 -15.59 -12.54
C LYS A 218 7.82 -17.09 -12.35
N LYS A 219 7.71 -17.85 -13.44
CA LYS A 219 7.59 -19.32 -13.49
C LYS A 219 8.62 -20.08 -12.62
N ASN A 220 9.82 -19.53 -12.43
CA ASN A 220 10.89 -20.23 -11.71
C ASN A 220 10.91 -19.96 -10.19
N ASN A 221 10.00 -19.17 -9.65
CA ASN A 221 9.99 -18.70 -8.26
C ASN A 221 8.77 -19.15 -7.47
N CYS A 222 7.95 -20.06 -7.98
CA CYS A 222 6.73 -20.51 -7.31
C CYS A 222 7.04 -21.44 -6.10
N LEU A 223 7.77 -20.92 -5.10
CA LEU A 223 8.01 -21.60 -3.83
C LEU A 223 7.00 -21.20 -2.73
N LEU A 224 6.11 -20.22 -2.99
CA LEU A 224 5.19 -19.68 -1.98
C LEU A 224 4.09 -20.65 -1.54
N TYR A 225 3.87 -21.76 -2.29
CA TYR A 225 2.77 -22.71 -2.01
C TYR A 225 3.21 -24.16 -1.89
N THR A 226 4.51 -24.49 -1.95
CA THR A 226 4.98 -25.88 -1.98
C THR A 226 5.74 -26.34 -0.74
N SER A 227 6.10 -25.46 0.19
CA SER A 227 6.62 -25.91 1.48
C SER A 227 5.53 -25.74 2.55
N PRO A 228 5.10 -26.84 3.22
CA PRO A 228 4.27 -26.72 4.40
C PRO A 228 5.00 -25.82 5.41
N SER A 229 4.25 -24.90 6.01
CA SER A 229 4.77 -24.11 7.11
C SER A 229 5.34 -25.05 8.18
N PRO A 230 6.49 -24.73 8.81
CA PRO A 230 6.99 -25.51 9.95
C PRO A 230 6.02 -25.58 11.13
N ARG A 231 4.84 -24.95 11.01
CA ARG A 231 3.76 -24.94 12.01
C ARG A 231 2.62 -25.91 11.67
N ASP A 232 2.68 -26.56 10.50
CA ASP A 232 1.67 -27.54 10.06
C ASP A 232 2.18 -28.99 10.22
N ALA A 233 3.31 -29.18 10.93
CA ALA A 233 3.87 -30.46 11.32
C ALA A 233 3.73 -30.69 12.82
#